data_d53f819f9352033e51ddbef4511971fb
#
_entry.id   d53f819f9352033e51ddbef4511971fb
#
_cell.length_a   1.000
_cell.length_b   1.000
_cell.length_c   1.000
_cell.angle_alpha   90.00
_cell.angle_beta   90.00
_cell.angle_gamma   90.00
#
_symmetry.space_group_name_H-M   'P 1'
#
loop_
_entity.id
_entity.type
_entity.pdbx_description
1 polymer ?
#
loop_
_entity_poly.entity_id
_entity_poly.type
_entity_poly.pdbx_seq_one_letter_code
_entity_poly.pdbx_strand_id
1 'polypeptide(L)'
;MLINFDNVNIYQQTGNLVLSDVNFHVDKGEFVYIIGKVGSGKSSLLKSIYLELDIDEAETAEIFDENICNIKSRNIPTLRRQMGIIFQDFQLLSDRTVRKNLKFVLKATGWDDKELINERIEEVLNEVGMLEKADKMPHELSGGEQQRVAIARAMLNNPQ
;
A
#
# COMPACT_ATOMS: atom_id res chain seq x y z
N MET A 1 -9.09 -7.12 -14.76
CA MET A 1 -8.57 -5.76 -14.59
C MET A 1 -8.25 -5.56 -13.11
N LEU A 2 -7.15 -4.92 -12.73
CA LEU A 2 -6.84 -4.70 -11.30
C LEU A 2 -7.43 -3.40 -10.78
N ILE A 3 -7.45 -2.36 -11.62
CA ILE A 3 -8.05 -1.05 -11.33
C ILE A 3 -8.88 -0.64 -12.54
N ASN A 4 -10.09 -0.20 -12.29
CA ASN A 4 -11.01 0.27 -13.32
C ASN A 4 -11.75 1.53 -12.82
N PHE A 5 -11.28 2.69 -13.25
CA PHE A 5 -11.87 4.01 -12.93
C PHE A 5 -12.39 4.66 -14.19
N ASP A 6 -13.71 4.94 -14.22
CA ASP A 6 -14.39 5.69 -15.26
C ASP A 6 -15.11 6.89 -14.65
N ASN A 7 -14.80 8.08 -15.16
CA ASN A 7 -15.38 9.36 -14.73
C ASN A 7 -15.36 9.54 -13.21
N VAL A 8 -14.20 9.26 -12.59
CA VAL A 8 -14.04 9.34 -11.14
C VAL A 8 -13.66 10.76 -10.72
N ASN A 9 -14.38 11.30 -9.75
CA ASN A 9 -14.03 12.54 -9.07
C ASN A 9 -13.38 12.26 -7.72
N ILE A 10 -12.23 12.89 -7.47
CA ILE A 10 -11.45 12.69 -6.24
C ILE A 10 -11.41 13.99 -5.46
N TYR A 11 -11.89 13.94 -4.22
CA TYR A 11 -11.94 15.06 -3.30
C TYR A 11 -10.93 14.89 -2.17
N GLN A 12 -10.45 16.01 -1.64
CA GLN A 12 -9.74 16.00 -0.35
C GLN A 12 -10.75 15.82 0.80
N GLN A 13 -10.28 15.43 1.97
CA GLN A 13 -11.10 15.33 3.18
C GLN A 13 -11.81 16.65 3.54
N THR A 14 -11.32 17.78 3.06
CA THR A 14 -11.93 19.12 3.20
C THR A 14 -13.07 19.38 2.23
N GLY A 15 -13.40 18.44 1.35
CA GLY A 15 -14.43 18.57 0.32
C GLY A 15 -13.99 19.31 -0.94
N ASN A 16 -12.72 19.69 -1.08
CA ASN A 16 -12.20 20.32 -2.29
C ASN A 16 -11.94 19.28 -3.38
N LEU A 17 -12.50 19.49 -4.57
CA LEU A 17 -12.23 18.68 -5.76
C LEU A 17 -10.76 18.84 -6.18
N VAL A 18 -10.04 17.73 -6.31
CA VAL A 18 -8.64 17.67 -6.69
C VAL A 18 -8.46 17.16 -8.11
N LEU A 19 -9.19 16.11 -8.46
CA LEU A 19 -9.18 15.52 -9.79
C LEU A 19 -10.62 15.28 -10.22
N SER A 20 -10.94 15.65 -11.46
CA SER A 20 -12.24 15.41 -12.10
C SER A 20 -12.08 14.51 -13.31
N ASP A 21 -13.13 13.74 -13.57
CA ASP A 21 -13.27 12.90 -14.77
C ASP A 21 -12.06 11.98 -15.01
N VAL A 22 -11.55 11.37 -13.93
CA VAL A 22 -10.40 10.47 -14.01
C VAL A 22 -10.83 9.18 -14.68
N ASN A 23 -10.18 8.86 -15.80
CA ASN A 23 -10.27 7.59 -16.50
C ASN A 23 -8.93 6.90 -16.42
N PHE A 24 -8.85 5.78 -15.67
CA PHE A 24 -7.60 5.12 -15.33
C PHE A 24 -7.80 3.63 -15.16
N HIS A 25 -7.10 2.84 -15.97
CA HIS A 25 -7.21 1.40 -15.97
C HIS A 25 -5.84 0.77 -15.78
N VAL A 26 -5.77 -0.33 -15.03
CA VAL A 26 -4.56 -1.12 -14.84
C VAL A 26 -4.90 -2.60 -14.91
N ASP A 27 -4.24 -3.31 -15.81
CA ASP A 27 -4.33 -4.76 -15.92
C ASP A 27 -3.20 -5.49 -15.19
N LYS A 28 -3.38 -6.78 -15.00
CA LYS A 28 -2.37 -7.61 -14.34
C LYS A 28 -1.07 -7.65 -15.16
N GLY A 29 0.05 -7.41 -14.49
CA GLY A 29 1.39 -7.41 -15.09
C GLY A 29 1.78 -6.10 -15.76
N GLU A 30 0.93 -5.07 -15.69
CA GLU A 30 1.29 -3.74 -16.19
C GLU A 30 2.18 -2.99 -15.20
N PHE A 31 3.01 -2.13 -15.75
CA PHE A 31 3.81 -1.15 -15.03
C PHE A 31 3.42 0.26 -15.47
N VAL A 32 2.83 1.03 -14.57
CA VAL A 32 2.26 2.35 -14.88
C VAL A 32 3.01 3.45 -14.14
N TYR A 33 3.45 4.48 -14.88
CA TYR A 33 4.00 5.71 -14.32
C TYR A 33 2.91 6.79 -14.23
N ILE A 34 2.71 7.35 -13.03
CA ILE A 34 1.86 8.54 -12.83
C ILE A 34 2.78 9.76 -12.80
N ILE A 35 2.73 10.56 -13.85
CA ILE A 35 3.56 11.76 -14.02
C ILE A 35 2.72 13.02 -13.99
N GLY A 36 3.32 14.14 -13.58
CA GLY A 36 2.67 15.44 -13.54
C GLY A 36 3.41 16.42 -12.62
N LYS A 37 3.04 17.69 -12.69
CA LYS A 37 3.60 18.76 -11.84
C LYS A 37 3.33 18.50 -10.36
N VAL A 38 4.10 19.15 -9.49
CA VAL A 38 3.83 19.19 -8.05
C VAL A 38 2.44 19.79 -7.83
N GLY A 39 1.64 19.17 -6.97
CA GLY A 39 0.26 19.62 -6.69
C GLY A 39 -0.80 19.18 -7.73
N SER A 40 -0.45 18.38 -8.73
CA SER A 40 -1.40 17.94 -9.77
C SER A 40 -2.33 16.77 -9.35
N GLY A 41 -2.35 16.39 -8.07
CA GLY A 41 -3.26 15.34 -7.58
C GLY A 41 -2.74 13.89 -7.64
N LYS A 42 -1.48 13.65 -8.06
CA LYS A 42 -0.91 12.28 -8.14
C LYS A 42 -1.04 11.49 -6.83
N SER A 43 -0.68 12.13 -5.72
CA SER A 43 -0.80 11.51 -4.40
C SER A 43 -2.25 11.27 -4.00
N SER A 44 -3.18 12.12 -4.43
CA SER A 44 -4.62 11.95 -4.17
C SER A 44 -5.17 10.76 -4.96
N LEU A 45 -4.73 10.58 -6.21
CA LEU A 45 -5.09 9.39 -6.99
C LEU A 45 -4.58 8.11 -6.32
N LEU A 46 -3.31 8.07 -5.88
CA LEU A 46 -2.79 6.91 -5.15
C LEU A 46 -3.56 6.67 -3.86
N LYS A 47 -3.89 7.73 -3.11
CA LYS A 47 -4.65 7.65 -1.85
C LYS A 47 -6.07 7.12 -2.06
N SER A 48 -6.71 7.42 -3.17
CA SER A 48 -8.02 6.84 -3.50
C SER A 48 -7.89 5.36 -3.87
N ILE A 49 -6.82 4.95 -4.55
CA ILE A 49 -6.58 3.54 -4.88
C ILE A 49 -6.45 2.68 -3.61
N TYR A 50 -5.71 3.15 -2.58
CA TYR A 50 -5.64 2.40 -1.33
C TYR A 50 -6.66 2.83 -0.26
N LEU A 51 -7.71 3.57 -0.70
CA LEU A 51 -8.90 3.91 0.11
C LEU A 51 -8.60 4.78 1.35
N GLU A 52 -7.57 5.64 1.28
CA GLU A 52 -7.35 6.71 2.27
C GLU A 52 -8.23 7.94 1.95
N LEU A 53 -8.55 8.15 0.66
CA LEU A 53 -9.55 9.09 0.21
C LEU A 53 -10.73 8.32 -0.36
N ASP A 54 -11.93 8.72 0.03
CA ASP A 54 -13.17 8.14 -0.48
C ASP A 54 -13.44 8.62 -1.92
N ILE A 55 -14.12 7.79 -2.70
CA ILE A 55 -14.66 8.12 -4.01
C ILE A 55 -16.18 8.11 -3.88
N ASP A 56 -16.79 9.29 -3.94
CA ASP A 56 -18.23 9.44 -3.78
C ASP A 56 -18.95 9.52 -5.14
N GLU A 57 -18.25 9.97 -6.18
CA GLU A 57 -18.81 10.21 -7.51
C GLU A 57 -17.96 9.54 -8.59
N ALA A 58 -18.52 8.53 -9.24
CA ALA A 58 -17.91 7.82 -10.35
C ALA A 58 -18.98 7.15 -11.21
N GLU A 59 -18.71 6.95 -12.48
CA GLU A 59 -19.46 6.01 -13.33
C GLU A 59 -19.06 4.58 -12.96
N THR A 60 -17.76 4.32 -12.88
CA THR A 60 -17.20 3.06 -12.38
C THR A 60 -15.97 3.36 -11.50
N ALA A 61 -15.89 2.72 -10.35
CA ALA A 61 -14.69 2.72 -9.52
C ALA A 61 -14.52 1.34 -8.88
N GLU A 62 -13.67 0.52 -9.48
CA GLU A 62 -13.42 -0.85 -9.08
C GLU A 62 -11.94 -1.09 -8.84
N ILE A 63 -11.63 -1.85 -7.80
CA ILE A 63 -10.28 -2.34 -7.48
C ILE A 63 -10.39 -3.82 -7.12
N PHE A 64 -9.67 -4.69 -7.84
CA PHE A 64 -9.74 -6.15 -7.69
C PHE A 64 -11.19 -6.66 -7.79
N ASP A 65 -11.93 -6.16 -8.79
CA ASP A 65 -13.35 -6.47 -9.03
C ASP A 65 -14.32 -6.07 -7.90
N GLU A 66 -13.85 -5.29 -6.91
CA GLU A 66 -14.68 -4.72 -5.83
C GLU A 66 -15.02 -3.27 -6.12
N ASN A 67 -16.32 -2.95 -6.13
CA ASN A 67 -16.78 -1.56 -6.25
C ASN A 67 -16.46 -0.77 -4.97
N ILE A 68 -15.61 0.25 -5.09
CA ILE A 68 -15.10 0.99 -3.95
C ILE A 68 -15.96 2.17 -3.52
N CYS A 69 -16.86 2.69 -4.36
CA CYS A 69 -17.81 3.74 -3.97
C CYS A 69 -18.76 3.28 -2.85
N ASN A 70 -19.09 2.01 -2.81
CA ASN A 70 -20.02 1.42 -1.86
C ASN A 70 -19.35 0.44 -0.88
N ILE A 71 -18.02 0.43 -0.81
CA ILE A 71 -17.32 -0.50 0.05
C ILE A 71 -17.59 -0.21 1.52
N LYS A 72 -17.97 -1.24 2.25
CA LYS A 72 -18.16 -1.12 3.70
C LYS A 72 -16.81 -1.01 4.39
N SER A 73 -16.67 -0.11 5.36
CA SER A 73 -15.43 0.12 6.11
C SER A 73 -14.78 -1.16 6.65
N ARG A 74 -15.59 -2.15 7.02
CA ARG A 74 -15.11 -3.47 7.48
C ARG A 74 -14.38 -4.29 6.40
N ASN A 75 -14.63 -4.02 5.11
CA ASN A 75 -14.03 -4.73 3.97
C ASN A 75 -12.73 -4.07 3.48
N ILE A 76 -12.52 -2.79 3.80
CA ILE A 76 -11.31 -2.04 3.41
C ILE A 76 -10.01 -2.76 3.82
N PRO A 77 -9.85 -3.28 5.06
CA PRO A 77 -8.64 -4.00 5.42
C PRO A 77 -8.38 -5.25 4.56
N THR A 78 -9.42 -5.94 4.13
CA THR A 78 -9.31 -7.11 3.26
C THR A 78 -8.84 -6.73 1.87
N LEU A 79 -9.34 -5.63 1.32
CA LEU A 79 -8.88 -5.11 0.03
C LEU A 79 -7.42 -4.63 0.10
N ARG A 80 -7.07 -3.86 1.13
CA ARG A 80 -5.69 -3.38 1.34
C ARG A 80 -4.65 -4.49 1.51
N ARG A 81 -5.03 -5.67 2.02
CA ARG A 81 -4.12 -6.83 2.10
C ARG A 81 -3.65 -7.32 0.74
N GLN A 82 -4.42 -7.07 -0.32
CA GLN A 82 -4.08 -7.44 -1.68
C GLN A 82 -3.13 -6.44 -2.34
N MET A 83 -2.81 -5.33 -1.66
CA MET A 83 -1.94 -4.26 -2.15
C MET A 83 -0.61 -4.23 -1.38
N GLY A 84 0.48 -4.03 -2.08
CA GLY A 84 1.76 -3.66 -1.48
C GLY A 84 1.97 -2.15 -1.60
N ILE A 85 1.97 -1.42 -0.48
CA ILE A 85 2.12 0.03 -0.47
C ILE A 85 3.48 0.43 0.09
N ILE A 86 4.22 1.24 -0.67
CA ILE A 86 5.49 1.83 -0.24
C ILE A 86 5.29 3.33 -0.16
N PHE A 87 5.35 3.88 1.06
CA PHE A 87 5.22 5.31 1.30
C PHE A 87 6.53 6.05 1.03
N GLN A 88 6.44 7.33 0.66
CA GLN A 88 7.59 8.17 0.34
C GLN A 88 8.55 8.33 1.53
N ASP A 89 8.05 8.39 2.75
CA ASP A 89 8.78 8.52 4.02
C ASP A 89 8.98 7.17 4.73
N PHE A 90 8.75 6.06 4.01
CA PHE A 90 8.83 4.67 4.45
C PHE A 90 7.89 4.30 5.59
N GLN A 91 7.51 5.21 6.47
CA GLN A 91 6.62 5.01 7.64
C GLN A 91 6.97 3.73 8.45
N LEU A 92 8.24 3.54 8.74
CA LEU A 92 8.68 2.49 9.65
C LEU A 92 8.43 2.94 11.09
N LEU A 93 7.96 2.01 11.92
CA LEU A 93 7.75 2.25 13.34
C LEU A 93 9.11 2.36 14.04
N SER A 94 9.43 3.57 14.54
CA SER A 94 10.74 3.91 15.08
C SER A 94 11.05 3.27 16.45
N ASP A 95 10.01 2.79 17.14
CA ASP A 95 10.08 2.20 18.48
C ASP A 95 10.38 0.69 18.47
N ARG A 96 10.60 0.11 17.30
CA ARG A 96 10.79 -1.35 17.15
C ARG A 96 11.74 -1.72 16.02
N THR A 97 12.35 -2.89 16.15
CA THR A 97 13.29 -3.43 15.16
C THR A 97 12.61 -3.72 13.81
N VAL A 98 13.42 -3.94 12.76
CA VAL A 98 12.95 -4.37 11.44
C VAL A 98 12.03 -5.59 11.55
N ARG A 99 12.48 -6.66 12.21
CA ARG A 99 11.69 -7.88 12.45
C ARG A 99 10.34 -7.57 13.11
N LYS A 100 10.33 -6.72 14.13
CA LYS A 100 9.10 -6.33 14.85
C LYS A 100 8.19 -5.45 14.00
N ASN A 101 8.72 -4.61 13.11
CA ASN A 101 7.95 -3.85 12.13
C ASN A 101 7.16 -4.80 11.21
N LEU A 102 7.83 -5.79 10.63
CA LEU A 102 7.22 -6.76 9.74
C LEU A 102 6.22 -7.66 10.47
N LYS A 103 6.58 -8.14 11.66
CA LYS A 103 5.69 -8.95 12.52
C LYS A 103 4.41 -8.22 12.88
N PHE A 104 4.49 -6.91 13.13
CA PHE A 104 3.33 -6.08 13.44
C PHE A 104 2.31 -6.12 12.28
N VAL A 105 2.77 -5.98 11.03
CA VAL A 105 1.89 -6.02 9.85
C VAL A 105 1.23 -7.40 9.70
N LEU A 106 2.00 -8.49 9.79
CA LEU A 106 1.44 -9.84 9.68
C LEU A 106 0.38 -10.10 10.75
N LYS A 107 0.65 -9.72 12.01
CA LYS A 107 -0.33 -9.81 13.09
C LYS A 107 -1.60 -9.00 12.80
N ALA A 108 -1.44 -7.75 12.36
CA ALA A 108 -2.55 -6.86 12.01
C ALA A 108 -3.37 -7.38 10.83
N THR A 109 -2.78 -8.21 9.98
CA THR A 109 -3.44 -8.82 8.81
C THR A 109 -3.94 -10.24 9.06
N GLY A 110 -3.92 -10.71 10.33
CA GLY A 110 -4.58 -11.95 10.75
C GLY A 110 -3.70 -13.19 10.74
N TRP A 111 -2.38 -13.04 10.68
CA TRP A 111 -1.46 -14.16 10.85
C TRP A 111 -1.30 -14.49 12.34
N ASP A 112 -1.57 -15.72 12.73
CA ASP A 112 -1.52 -16.15 14.14
C ASP A 112 -0.39 -17.13 14.46
N ASP A 113 0.01 -17.93 13.48
CA ASP A 113 1.08 -18.91 13.65
C ASP A 113 2.46 -18.24 13.75
N LYS A 114 3.18 -18.51 14.83
CA LYS A 114 4.48 -17.89 15.11
C LYS A 114 5.58 -18.36 14.17
N GLU A 115 5.54 -19.62 13.77
CA GLU A 115 6.56 -20.25 12.91
C GLU A 115 6.41 -19.70 11.50
N LEU A 116 5.18 -19.72 10.95
CA LEU A 116 4.88 -19.16 9.63
C LEU A 116 5.17 -17.65 9.55
N ILE A 117 4.89 -16.89 10.62
CA ILE A 117 5.25 -15.47 10.68
C ILE A 117 6.77 -15.28 10.58
N ASN A 118 7.55 -16.05 11.32
CA ASN A 118 9.00 -15.92 11.30
C ASN A 118 9.58 -16.35 9.95
N GLU A 119 9.13 -17.45 9.38
CA GLU A 119 9.53 -17.92 8.05
C GLU A 119 9.23 -16.84 6.98
N ARG A 120 8.02 -16.25 6.99
CA ARG A 120 7.66 -15.21 6.03
C ARG A 120 8.51 -13.95 6.17
N ILE A 121 8.82 -13.53 7.40
CA ILE A 121 9.71 -12.39 7.64
C ILE A 121 11.11 -12.66 7.09
N GLU A 122 11.66 -13.85 7.35
CA GLU A 122 13.00 -14.22 6.87
C GLU A 122 13.04 -14.30 5.34
N GLU A 123 12.01 -14.86 4.73
CA GLU A 123 11.87 -14.93 3.27
C GLU A 123 11.94 -13.53 2.64
N VAL A 124 11.03 -12.62 3.03
CA VAL A 124 10.99 -11.27 2.42
C VAL A 124 12.24 -10.45 2.74
N LEU A 125 12.83 -10.59 3.93
CA LEU A 125 14.08 -9.91 4.26
C LEU A 125 15.26 -10.45 3.45
N ASN A 126 15.29 -11.75 3.17
CA ASN A 126 16.31 -12.36 2.33
C ASN A 126 16.19 -11.86 0.88
N GLU A 127 14.98 -11.79 0.34
CA GLU A 127 14.71 -11.28 -1.02
C GLU A 127 15.23 -9.86 -1.24
N VAL A 128 15.13 -9.00 -0.21
CA VAL A 128 15.63 -7.61 -0.29
C VAL A 128 17.06 -7.45 0.25
N GLY A 129 17.74 -8.54 0.63
CA GLY A 129 19.12 -8.53 1.17
C GLY A 129 19.23 -7.81 2.52
N MET A 130 18.24 -7.96 3.41
CA MET A 130 18.18 -7.29 4.71
C MET A 130 18.09 -8.24 5.91
N LEU A 131 18.25 -9.54 5.70
CA LEU A 131 18.08 -10.54 6.76
C LEU A 131 19.06 -10.30 7.94
N GLU A 132 20.31 -9.95 7.68
CA GLU A 132 21.31 -9.64 8.71
C GLU A 132 20.99 -8.39 9.53
N LYS A 133 20.10 -7.53 9.01
CA LYS A 133 19.65 -6.29 9.66
C LYS A 133 18.29 -6.45 10.38
N ALA A 134 17.77 -7.67 10.48
CA ALA A 134 16.44 -7.95 11.05
C ALA A 134 16.24 -7.40 12.47
N ASP A 135 17.28 -7.40 13.27
CA ASP A 135 17.23 -6.95 14.67
C ASP A 135 17.69 -5.50 14.88
N LYS A 136 17.97 -4.77 13.77
CA LYS A 136 18.30 -3.35 13.81
C LYS A 136 17.06 -2.48 13.96
N MET A 137 17.22 -1.32 14.57
CA MET A 137 16.21 -0.27 14.64
C MET A 137 16.24 0.57 13.34
N PRO A 138 15.12 1.19 12.93
CA PRO A 138 15.09 2.01 11.73
C PRO A 138 16.15 3.12 11.69
N HIS A 139 16.45 3.77 12.80
CA HIS A 139 17.46 4.82 12.87
C HIS A 139 18.91 4.33 12.72
N GLU A 140 19.15 3.03 12.83
CA GLU A 140 20.47 2.40 12.58
C GLU A 140 20.65 2.05 11.09
N LEU A 141 19.64 2.28 10.24
CA LEU A 141 19.64 1.96 8.82
C LEU A 141 19.85 3.22 7.98
N SER A 142 20.58 3.07 6.88
CA SER A 142 20.62 4.09 5.82
C SER A 142 19.24 4.24 5.15
N GLY A 143 19.03 5.36 4.44
CA GLY A 143 17.78 5.57 3.70
C GLY A 143 17.47 4.45 2.68
N GLY A 144 18.48 3.97 1.96
CA GLY A 144 18.31 2.83 1.04
C GLY A 144 17.99 1.52 1.75
N GLU A 145 18.53 1.28 2.94
CA GLU A 145 18.18 0.11 3.77
C GLU A 145 16.75 0.21 4.30
N GLN A 146 16.34 1.39 4.76
CA GLN A 146 14.95 1.64 5.18
C GLN A 146 13.97 1.43 4.02
N GLN A 147 14.33 1.86 2.81
CA GLN A 147 13.53 1.61 1.61
C GLN A 147 13.39 0.12 1.34
N ARG A 148 14.47 -0.67 1.41
CA ARG A 148 14.40 -2.12 1.23
C ARG A 148 13.51 -2.80 2.28
N VAL A 149 13.56 -2.34 3.52
CA VAL A 149 12.65 -2.83 4.57
C VAL A 149 11.18 -2.48 4.26
N ALA A 150 10.92 -1.27 3.74
CA ALA A 150 9.58 -0.88 3.31
C ALA A 150 9.08 -1.75 2.14
N ILE A 151 9.96 -2.11 1.20
CA ILE A 151 9.65 -3.07 0.12
C ILE A 151 9.32 -4.45 0.71
N ALA A 152 10.16 -4.99 1.60
CA ALA A 152 9.89 -6.27 2.27
C ALA A 152 8.53 -6.26 2.98
N ARG A 153 8.19 -5.15 3.66
CA ARG A 153 6.88 -4.97 4.31
C ARG A 153 5.73 -5.02 3.30
N ALA A 154 5.88 -4.39 2.15
CA ALA A 154 4.86 -4.41 1.09
C ALA A 154 4.63 -5.82 0.52
N MET A 155 5.65 -6.68 0.52
CA MET A 155 5.60 -8.05 0.00
C MET A 155 4.97 -9.08 0.95
N LEU A 156 4.79 -8.75 2.23
CA LEU A 156 4.42 -9.71 3.29
C LEU A 156 3.16 -10.53 2.97
N ASN A 157 2.12 -9.92 2.43
CA ASN A 157 0.83 -10.57 2.14
C ASN A 157 0.71 -11.05 0.69
N ASN A 158 1.80 -11.17 -0.06
CA ASN A 158 1.81 -11.56 -1.47
C ASN A 158 0.80 -10.71 -2.30
N PRO A 159 1.02 -9.39 -2.42
CA PRO A 159 0.12 -8.52 -3.18
C PRO A 159 -0.01 -8.97 -4.64
N GLN A 160 -1.13 -8.60 -5.26
CA GLN A 160 -1.44 -8.96 -6.66
C GLN A 160 -0.62 -8.16 -7.67
#